data_39eba1176dfd8231e24933671027be60
#
_entry.id   39eba1176dfd8231e24933671027be60
#
_cell.length_a   1.000
_cell.length_b   1.000
_cell.length_c   1.000
_cell.angle_alpha   90.00
_cell.angle_beta   90.00
_cell.angle_gamma   90.00
#
_symmetry.space_group_name_H-M   'P 1'
#
loop_
_entity.id
_entity.type
_entity.pdbx_description
1 polymer ?
#
loop_
_entity_poly.entity_id
_entity_poly.type
_entity_poly.pdbx_seq_one_letter_code
_entity_poly.pdbx_strand_id
1 'polypeptide(L)'
;MLEKLFTNKNWKDGGVKLVFILIAAAVLLLSFDVFTQNKDGRRQVVDQDGGTETELCTILSDIDGAGTVNVMLQYDSDDQITGAIVTAEGAGDPVVKNNLANAVMALFHIQAGSVEVLEKKAVEEQEGSIDE
;
A
#
# COMPACT_ATOMS: atom_id res chain seq x y z
N MET A 1 -37.67 17.41 22.62
CA MET A 1 -37.39 16.44 23.53
C MET A 1 -36.13 16.65 24.27
N LEU A 2 -35.06 16.81 23.61
CA LEU A 2 -33.85 17.09 24.26
C LEU A 2 -33.91 18.34 25.09
N GLU A 3 -34.61 19.32 24.61
CA GLU A 3 -34.72 20.50 25.33
C GLU A 3 -35.35 20.30 26.64
N LYS A 4 -36.34 19.47 26.70
CA LYS A 4 -36.99 19.20 27.90
C LYS A 4 -36.02 18.58 28.85
N LEU A 5 -35.16 17.77 28.38
CA LEU A 5 -34.21 17.14 29.20
C LEU A 5 -33.28 18.16 29.78
N PHE A 6 -32.89 19.09 29.00
CA PHE A 6 -31.99 20.08 29.48
C PHE A 6 -32.63 21.05 30.41
N THR A 7 -33.86 21.36 30.22
CA THR A 7 -34.48 22.30 31.06
C THR A 7 -34.98 21.68 32.33
N ASN A 8 -34.99 20.41 32.40
CA ASN A 8 -35.46 19.80 33.56
C ASN A 8 -34.52 20.05 34.71
N LYS A 9 -34.95 20.78 35.67
CA LYS A 9 -34.13 21.07 36.69
C LYS A 9 -33.64 19.98 37.48
N ASN A 10 -34.36 19.04 37.66
CA ASN A 10 -33.95 17.97 38.41
C ASN A 10 -32.74 17.36 37.86
N TRP A 11 -32.41 17.76 36.74
CA TRP A 11 -31.32 17.26 36.13
C TRP A 11 -30.17 17.90 36.55
N LYS A 12 -30.22 18.60 37.48
CA LYS A 12 -29.13 19.16 37.99
C LYS A 12 -28.09 18.25 38.13
N ASP A 13 -28.37 17.16 37.90
CA ASP A 13 -27.42 16.27 38.08
C ASP A 13 -26.38 16.49 37.12
N GLY A 14 -25.35 16.92 37.46
CA GLY A 14 -24.19 16.97 36.63
C GLY A 14 -23.95 15.66 36.04
N GLY A 15 -24.45 14.64 36.65
CA GLY A 15 -24.26 13.31 36.12
C GLY A 15 -24.85 13.11 34.75
N VAL A 16 -26.05 13.62 34.55
CA VAL A 16 -26.71 13.43 33.29
C VAL A 16 -26.00 14.23 32.20
N LYS A 17 -25.55 15.42 32.54
CA LYS A 17 -24.86 16.21 31.60
C LYS A 17 -23.58 15.50 31.27
N LEU A 18 -22.94 14.91 32.21
CA LEU A 18 -21.71 14.22 31.99
C LEU A 18 -21.94 13.04 31.05
N VAL A 19 -23.06 12.36 31.23
CA VAL A 19 -23.36 11.23 30.35
C VAL A 19 -23.54 11.71 28.92
N PHE A 20 -24.22 12.83 28.72
CA PHE A 20 -24.39 13.32 27.37
C PHE A 20 -23.07 13.76 26.78
N ILE A 21 -22.21 14.35 27.55
CA ILE A 21 -20.92 14.75 27.07
C ILE A 21 -20.10 13.53 26.70
N LEU A 22 -20.21 12.47 27.48
CA LEU A 22 -19.49 11.27 27.17
C LEU A 22 -20.00 10.62 25.88
N ILE A 23 -21.29 10.62 25.71
CA ILE A 23 -21.86 10.05 24.49
C ILE A 23 -21.42 10.85 23.29
N ALA A 24 -21.45 12.18 23.40
CA ALA A 24 -21.03 13.02 22.31
C ALA A 24 -19.55 12.80 22.00
N ALA A 25 -18.74 12.66 23.04
CA ALA A 25 -17.33 12.43 22.85
C ALA A 25 -17.10 11.08 22.19
N ALA A 26 -17.88 10.07 22.59
CA ALA A 26 -17.74 8.75 21.99
C ALA A 26 -18.10 8.78 20.51
N VAL A 27 -19.15 9.49 20.18
CA VAL A 27 -19.56 9.60 18.78
C VAL A 27 -18.50 10.32 17.98
N LEU A 28 -17.93 11.36 18.56
CA LEU A 28 -16.89 12.09 17.87
C LEU A 28 -15.65 11.22 17.66
N LEU A 29 -15.30 10.45 18.67
CA LEU A 29 -14.15 9.60 18.55
C LEU A 29 -14.35 8.52 17.49
N LEU A 30 -15.55 7.96 17.45
CA LEU A 30 -15.82 6.96 16.46
C LEU A 30 -15.80 7.56 15.05
N SER A 31 -16.31 8.75 14.93
CA SER A 31 -16.30 9.39 13.64
C SER A 31 -14.88 9.68 13.19
N PHE A 32 -14.06 10.06 14.14
CA PHE A 32 -12.71 10.37 13.82
C PHE A 32 -11.97 9.12 13.37
N ASP A 33 -12.26 8.03 14.04
CA ASP A 33 -11.60 6.79 13.73
C ASP A 33 -11.91 6.34 12.32
N VAL A 34 -13.15 6.43 11.93
CA VAL A 34 -13.54 6.01 10.60
C VAL A 34 -12.84 6.89 9.57
N PHE A 35 -12.76 8.17 9.88
CA PHE A 35 -12.16 9.07 8.94
C PHE A 35 -10.67 8.79 8.80
N THR A 36 -10.04 8.50 9.91
CA THR A 36 -8.62 8.22 9.90
C THR A 36 -8.33 6.90 9.22
N GLN A 37 -9.19 5.95 9.45
CA GLN A 37 -8.99 4.67 8.82
C GLN A 37 -9.04 4.75 7.33
N ASN A 38 -9.93 5.56 6.82
CA ASN A 38 -10.01 5.70 5.38
C ASN A 38 -8.71 6.24 4.85
N LYS A 39 -8.13 7.16 5.54
CA LYS A 39 -6.91 7.71 5.07
C LYS A 39 -5.83 6.70 5.17
N ASP A 40 -5.79 6.00 6.24
CA ASP A 40 -4.77 5.01 6.41
C ASP A 40 -4.88 3.92 5.37
N GLY A 41 -6.07 3.56 5.04
CA GLY A 41 -6.24 2.54 4.03
C GLY A 41 -5.66 2.98 2.72
N ARG A 42 -5.86 4.24 2.40
CA ARG A 42 -5.36 4.72 1.18
C ARG A 42 -3.87 4.75 1.23
N ARG A 43 -3.32 5.11 2.34
CA ARG A 43 -1.94 5.16 2.45
C ARG A 43 -1.35 3.83 2.36
N GLN A 44 -1.96 2.85 2.93
CA GLN A 44 -1.42 1.55 2.88
C GLN A 44 -1.28 1.03 1.50
N VAL A 45 -2.14 1.44 0.65
CA VAL A 45 -2.04 0.98 -0.70
C VAL A 45 -0.76 1.46 -1.30
N VAL A 46 -0.29 2.56 -0.85
CA VAL A 46 0.84 3.08 -1.43
C VAL A 46 2.06 2.82 -0.71
N ASP A 47 2.13 1.98 0.23
CA ASP A 47 3.00 2.18 1.01
C ASP A 47 4.09 1.58 1.31
N GLN A 48 4.52 1.97 2.19
CA GLN A 48 5.71 1.72 2.64
C GLN A 48 5.90 0.43 3.19
N ASP A 49 4.91 -0.31 3.38
CA ASP A 49 5.04 -1.63 3.90
C ASP A 49 5.43 -2.59 2.84
N GLY A 50 5.62 -2.14 1.66
CA GLY A 50 5.94 -3.06 0.61
C GLY A 50 4.72 -3.75 0.05
N GLY A 51 3.57 -3.34 0.46
CA GLY A 51 2.36 -3.96 -0.05
C GLY A 51 2.22 -3.80 -1.55
N THR A 52 2.47 -2.60 -2.02
CA THR A 52 2.37 -2.32 -3.43
C THR A 52 3.40 -3.12 -4.20
N GLU A 53 4.60 -3.20 -3.66
CA GLU A 53 5.64 -3.91 -4.34
C GLU A 53 5.34 -5.39 -4.37
N THR A 54 4.77 -5.93 -3.31
CA THR A 54 4.43 -7.33 -3.26
C THR A 54 3.34 -7.65 -4.28
N GLU A 55 2.36 -6.78 -4.38
CA GLU A 55 1.31 -6.99 -5.34
C GLU A 55 1.85 -6.90 -6.74
N LEU A 56 2.74 -5.96 -6.98
CA LEU A 56 3.34 -5.84 -8.28
C LEU A 56 4.13 -7.09 -8.63
N CYS A 57 4.88 -7.60 -7.69
CA CYS A 57 5.64 -8.81 -7.95
C CYS A 57 4.73 -9.94 -8.38
N THR A 58 3.60 -10.04 -7.72
CA THR A 58 2.65 -11.09 -8.06
C THR A 58 2.08 -10.90 -9.46
N ILE A 59 1.62 -9.69 -9.73
CA ILE A 59 1.02 -9.42 -11.03
C ILE A 59 2.04 -9.54 -12.15
N LEU A 60 3.22 -9.04 -11.94
CA LEU A 60 4.22 -9.09 -12.98
C LEU A 60 4.71 -10.50 -13.22
N SER A 61 4.69 -11.33 -12.20
CA SER A 61 5.09 -12.70 -12.39
C SER A 61 4.08 -13.47 -13.21
N ASP A 62 2.88 -12.94 -13.35
CA ASP A 62 1.89 -13.60 -14.19
C ASP A 62 2.12 -13.32 -15.66
N ILE A 63 3.02 -12.43 -16.00
CA ILE A 63 3.31 -12.14 -17.39
C ILE A 63 4.03 -13.37 -17.96
N ASP A 64 3.56 -13.80 -19.10
CA ASP A 64 4.08 -14.99 -19.71
C ASP A 64 5.59 -14.91 -19.90
N GLY A 65 6.28 -15.87 -19.39
CA GLY A 65 7.72 -15.91 -19.53
C GLY A 65 8.49 -15.15 -18.47
N ALA A 66 7.81 -14.41 -17.61
CA ALA A 66 8.53 -13.59 -16.64
C ALA A 66 9.19 -14.40 -15.52
N GLY A 67 8.54 -15.42 -15.08
CA GLY A 67 9.08 -16.20 -13.96
C GLY A 67 8.93 -15.42 -12.67
N THR A 68 9.84 -15.61 -11.76
CA THR A 68 9.80 -14.92 -10.49
C THR A 68 10.23 -13.49 -10.69
N VAL A 69 9.46 -12.57 -10.16
CA VAL A 69 9.72 -11.16 -10.34
C VAL A 69 9.85 -10.47 -8.99
N ASN A 70 10.81 -9.59 -8.88
CA ASN A 70 10.95 -8.76 -7.69
C ASN A 70 10.96 -7.32 -8.16
N VAL A 71 10.38 -6.45 -7.35
CA VAL A 71 10.27 -5.05 -7.71
C VAL A 71 10.69 -4.18 -6.54
N MET A 72 11.41 -3.13 -6.83
CA MET A 72 11.73 -2.14 -5.84
C MET A 72 11.31 -0.79 -6.39
N LEU A 73 10.54 -0.04 -5.64
CA LEU A 73 10.05 1.24 -6.09
C LEU A 73 10.77 2.37 -5.40
N GLN A 74 10.90 3.46 -6.09
CA GLN A 74 11.54 4.62 -5.53
C GLN A 74 10.50 5.72 -5.41
N TYR A 75 10.47 6.38 -4.27
CA TYR A 75 9.49 7.42 -4.02
C TYR A 75 10.18 8.76 -3.81
N ASP A 76 9.49 9.83 -4.10
CA ASP A 76 10.04 11.14 -3.84
C ASP A 76 9.47 11.65 -2.52
N SER A 77 9.71 12.89 -2.21
CA SER A 77 9.28 13.44 -0.95
C SER A 77 7.78 13.57 -0.82
N ASP A 78 7.08 13.48 -1.92
CA ASP A 78 5.62 13.54 -1.90
C ASP A 78 5.01 12.16 -2.00
N ASP A 79 5.82 11.15 -1.78
CA ASP A 79 5.38 9.77 -1.85
C ASP A 79 4.89 9.38 -3.25
N GLN A 80 5.41 10.05 -4.25
CA GLN A 80 5.08 9.69 -5.61
C GLN A 80 6.14 8.75 -6.12
N ILE A 81 5.75 7.76 -6.88
CA ILE A 81 6.69 6.81 -7.41
C ILE A 81 7.43 7.43 -8.56
N THR A 82 8.74 7.52 -8.45
CA THR A 82 9.56 8.15 -9.46
C THR A 82 10.45 7.19 -10.19
N GLY A 83 10.53 5.97 -9.75
CA GLY A 83 11.36 5.00 -10.43
C GLY A 83 11.06 3.60 -9.99
N ALA A 84 11.53 2.65 -10.74
CA ALA A 84 11.30 1.25 -10.43
C ALA A 84 12.43 0.40 -10.96
N ILE A 85 12.84 -0.57 -10.17
CA ILE A 85 13.79 -1.56 -10.63
C ILE A 85 13.10 -2.90 -10.53
N VAL A 86 13.11 -3.62 -11.61
CA VAL A 86 12.43 -4.91 -11.69
C VAL A 86 13.46 -5.97 -12.04
N THR A 87 13.48 -7.06 -11.30
CA THR A 87 14.31 -8.18 -11.70
C THR A 87 13.39 -9.35 -11.97
N ALA A 88 13.62 -10.03 -13.05
CA ALA A 88 12.76 -11.14 -13.45
C ALA A 88 13.60 -12.22 -14.11
N GLU A 89 13.24 -13.45 -13.83
CA GLU A 89 13.99 -14.55 -14.40
C GLU A 89 13.91 -14.54 -15.92
N GLY A 90 12.80 -14.15 -16.47
CA GLY A 90 12.64 -14.12 -17.91
C GLY A 90 13.06 -12.86 -18.61
N ALA A 91 13.66 -11.93 -17.88
CA ALA A 91 14.00 -10.64 -18.48
C ALA A 91 15.15 -10.71 -19.48
N GLY A 92 15.76 -11.86 -19.60
CA GLY A 92 16.76 -12.03 -20.66
C GLY A 92 16.10 -12.03 -22.04
N ASP A 93 14.83 -12.34 -22.09
CA ASP A 93 14.09 -12.30 -23.33
C ASP A 93 13.63 -10.86 -23.54
N PRO A 94 14.00 -10.21 -24.64
CA PRO A 94 13.63 -8.83 -24.87
C PRO A 94 12.13 -8.57 -24.85
N VAL A 95 11.34 -9.52 -25.26
CA VAL A 95 9.91 -9.33 -25.29
C VAL A 95 9.39 -9.27 -23.86
N VAL A 96 9.84 -10.17 -23.01
CA VAL A 96 9.42 -10.19 -21.63
C VAL A 96 9.89 -8.93 -20.96
N LYS A 97 11.13 -8.54 -21.21
CA LYS A 97 11.68 -7.35 -20.61
C LYS A 97 10.84 -6.14 -20.95
N ASN A 98 10.48 -6.00 -22.21
CA ASN A 98 9.65 -4.91 -22.64
C ASN A 98 8.27 -4.95 -22.01
N ASN A 99 7.69 -6.12 -21.90
CA ASN A 99 6.38 -6.24 -21.32
C ASN A 99 6.39 -5.81 -19.86
N LEU A 100 7.44 -6.19 -19.15
CA LEU A 100 7.55 -5.81 -17.75
C LEU A 100 7.73 -4.31 -17.61
N ALA A 101 8.60 -3.74 -18.44
CA ALA A 101 8.85 -2.30 -18.38
C ALA A 101 7.59 -1.52 -18.71
N ASN A 102 6.89 -1.95 -19.73
CA ASN A 102 5.70 -1.26 -20.16
C ASN A 102 4.60 -1.31 -19.11
N ALA A 103 4.49 -2.43 -18.46
CA ALA A 103 3.48 -2.58 -17.41
C ALA A 103 3.73 -1.60 -16.27
N VAL A 104 4.98 -1.49 -15.86
CA VAL A 104 5.33 -0.61 -14.77
C VAL A 104 5.16 0.85 -15.17
N MET A 105 5.60 1.19 -16.38
CA MET A 105 5.46 2.55 -16.86
C MET A 105 4.00 2.96 -16.95
N ALA A 106 3.18 2.07 -17.42
CA ALA A 106 1.76 2.37 -17.57
C ALA A 106 1.08 2.54 -16.22
N LEU A 107 1.46 1.72 -15.27
CA LEU A 107 0.81 1.76 -13.99
C LEU A 107 1.15 3.03 -13.21
N PHE A 108 2.40 3.41 -13.24
CA PHE A 108 2.83 4.54 -12.44
C PHE A 108 3.05 5.82 -13.23
N HIS A 109 2.83 5.78 -14.51
CA HIS A 109 3.00 6.94 -15.38
C HIS A 109 4.41 7.51 -15.28
N ILE A 110 5.40 6.64 -15.25
CA ILE A 110 6.78 7.09 -15.22
C ILE A 110 7.43 6.80 -16.55
N GLN A 111 8.52 7.48 -16.83
CA GLN A 111 9.16 7.36 -18.10
C GLN A 111 10.03 6.16 -18.22
N ALA A 112 10.31 5.77 -19.42
CA ALA A 112 11.14 4.59 -19.65
C ALA A 112 12.48 4.71 -18.97
N GLY A 113 13.03 5.89 -18.92
CA GLY A 113 14.31 6.05 -18.27
C GLY A 113 14.27 5.86 -16.76
N SER A 114 13.10 5.81 -16.19
CA SER A 114 12.95 5.62 -14.77
C SER A 114 12.65 4.18 -14.39
N VAL A 115 12.62 3.29 -15.36
CA VAL A 115 12.33 1.90 -15.11
C VAL A 115 13.50 1.08 -15.63
N GLU A 116 14.03 0.23 -14.76
CA GLU A 116 15.11 -0.64 -15.19
C GLU A 116 14.66 -2.08 -14.97
N VAL A 117 14.76 -2.90 -15.98
CA VAL A 117 14.38 -4.29 -15.87
C VAL A 117 15.62 -5.13 -16.09
N LEU A 118 15.97 -5.95 -15.15
CA LEU A 118 17.17 -6.74 -15.20
C LEU A 118 16.84 -8.22 -15.09
N GLU A 119 17.68 -9.02 -15.67
CA GLU A 119 17.47 -10.44 -15.61
C GLU A 119 17.88 -10.94 -14.23
N LYS A 120 17.02 -11.70 -13.60
CA LYS A 120 17.29 -12.18 -12.29
C LYS A 120 18.02 -13.49 -12.41
N LYS A 121 19.06 -13.64 -11.63
CA LYS A 121 19.80 -14.86 -11.69
C LYS A 121 18.98 -15.95 -11.13
N ALA A 122 18.91 -17.06 -11.79
CA ALA A 122 18.16 -18.20 -11.32
C ALA A 122 18.74 -18.66 -10.00
N VAL A 123 17.91 -19.03 -9.12
CA VAL A 123 18.36 -19.47 -7.87
C VAL A 123 18.85 -20.87 -8.02
N GLU A 124 20.10 -21.04 -8.09
CA GLU A 124 20.58 -22.28 -8.27
C GLU A 124 20.56 -22.87 -7.00
N GLU A 125 20.19 -23.96 -6.84
CA GLU A 125 20.13 -24.60 -5.65
C GLU A 125 21.39 -24.52 -5.00
N GLN A 126 21.52 -23.79 -4.09
CA GLN A 126 22.71 -23.70 -3.44
C GLN A 126 23.19 -24.92 -2.88
N GLU A 127 22.40 -25.83 -2.65
CA GLU A 127 22.83 -27.01 -2.10
C GLU A 127 23.88 -27.64 -2.82
N GLY A 128 23.82 -27.55 -4.03
CA GLY A 128 24.81 -28.20 -4.80
C GLY A 128 26.16 -27.71 -4.44
N SER A 129 26.25 -26.47 -4.21
CA SER A 129 27.54 -25.98 -3.99
C SER A 129 28.04 -26.34 -2.65
N ILE A 130 27.19 -26.60 -1.76
CA ILE A 130 27.61 -26.89 -0.52
C ILE A 130 28.30 -28.15 -0.41
N ASP A 131 27.98 -29.01 -1.19
CA ASP A 131 28.50 -30.23 -1.10
C ASP A 131 29.78 -30.35 -1.28
N GLU A 132 30.30 -29.79 -1.71
CA GLU A 132 31.53 -30.05 -1.92
C GLU A 132 32.27 -29.92 -1.22
#